data_6517fd50acea74b087a70bc03642e9bc
#
_entry.id   6517fd50acea74b087a70bc03642e9bc
#
_cell.length_a   1.000
_cell.length_b   1.000
_cell.length_c   1.000
_cell.angle_alpha   90.00
_cell.angle_beta   90.00
_cell.angle_gamma   90.00
#
_symmetry.space_group_name_H-M   'P 1'
#
loop_
_entity.id
_entity.type
_entity.pdbx_description
1 polymer ?
#
loop_
_entity_poly.entity_id
_entity_poly.type
_entity_poly.pdbx_seq_one_letter_code
_entity_poly.pdbx_strand_id
1 'polypeptide(L)'
;MTMNAISQTKDSKLETVASFDKSQPIGVSISSDNRIFVSFPRRVPYTYGLTEIINGERHPFPNKEWNAVDGGKGHNFVNVQDIYVDTKDQLWVLDSKPAPSGSIFASDANQKKQEGQFKLLQIDLKDNTVKRVYKFEDLDKDKSGLNDVRVDTDKGLAYLSDPGQAAIIILDLETGNTRKVLSNNRFTLAKSDIVLAYNNHEMRDKDGNPFKSNVNGIALTKDNKWLYFKPINELHLFRVETKFLADTTLSEEELLSKVEDMEEVGITHGLVADKENNIYLTTSIDYSVKRLTPEGKLEIIVQDPRLLWPDSLGIGSDGYLYFSCAQMQLLPQWNNGKELVQYPFEVYRVKVL
;
A
#
# COMPACT_ATOMS: atom_id res chain seq x y z
N MET A 1 -20.05 22.28 15.59
CA MET A 1 -19.60 21.27 14.62
C MET A 1 -20.02 21.72 13.24
N THR A 2 -19.14 22.35 12.51
CA THR A 2 -19.37 22.72 11.11
C THR A 2 -18.97 21.51 10.24
N MET A 3 -19.97 20.80 9.73
CA MET A 3 -19.74 19.84 8.63
C MET A 3 -19.11 20.62 7.48
N ASN A 4 -17.84 20.40 7.18
CA ASN A 4 -17.26 20.87 5.95
C ASN A 4 -17.98 20.18 4.79
N ALA A 5 -18.64 20.97 3.93
CA ALA A 5 -19.33 20.44 2.77
C ALA A 5 -18.30 19.77 1.84
N ILE A 6 -18.44 18.45 1.65
CA ILE A 6 -17.64 17.71 0.67
C ILE A 6 -18.09 18.18 -0.71
N SER A 7 -17.20 18.84 -1.44
CA SER A 7 -17.46 19.27 -2.81
C SER A 7 -17.29 18.10 -3.77
N GLN A 8 -18.32 17.74 -4.52
CA GLN A 8 -18.18 16.83 -5.67
C GLN A 8 -17.51 17.57 -6.83
N THR A 9 -16.39 17.04 -7.33
CA THR A 9 -15.85 17.45 -8.62
C THR A 9 -16.62 16.75 -9.74
N LYS A 10 -16.82 17.46 -10.83
CA LYS A 10 -17.62 17.09 -12.02
C LYS A 10 -17.17 15.72 -12.58
N ASP A 11 -18.15 14.81 -12.84
CA ASP A 11 -18.09 13.56 -13.64
C ASP A 11 -16.70 13.10 -14.14
N SER A 12 -15.84 12.69 -13.22
CA SER A 12 -14.60 12.00 -13.58
C SER A 12 -14.95 10.59 -14.01
N LYS A 13 -14.82 10.29 -15.31
CA LYS A 13 -15.12 8.97 -15.84
C LYS A 13 -14.10 7.95 -15.36
N LEU A 14 -14.57 6.93 -14.64
CA LEU A 14 -13.76 5.78 -14.25
C LEU A 14 -13.50 4.88 -15.48
N GLU A 15 -12.21 4.62 -15.78
CA GLU A 15 -11.79 3.80 -16.92
C GLU A 15 -11.04 2.56 -16.44
N THR A 16 -11.34 1.38 -17.03
CA THR A 16 -10.57 0.16 -16.79
C THR A 16 -9.27 0.21 -17.59
N VAL A 17 -8.15 -0.06 -16.91
CA VAL A 17 -6.79 -0.10 -17.50
C VAL A 17 -6.42 -1.52 -17.89
N ALA A 18 -6.67 -2.47 -16.99
CA ALA A 18 -6.35 -3.88 -17.18
C ALA A 18 -7.25 -4.77 -16.31
N SER A 19 -7.47 -6.00 -16.77
CA SER A 19 -8.25 -7.04 -16.08
C SER A 19 -7.38 -8.28 -15.86
N PHE A 20 -7.54 -8.95 -14.71
CA PHE A 20 -6.61 -10.00 -14.26
C PHE A 20 -7.28 -11.31 -13.88
N ASP A 21 -8.45 -11.61 -14.42
CA ASP A 21 -9.25 -12.79 -14.08
C ASP A 21 -9.39 -12.94 -12.55
N LYS A 22 -8.83 -14.01 -11.98
CA LYS A 22 -8.84 -14.30 -10.54
C LYS A 22 -7.56 -13.86 -9.81
N SER A 23 -6.58 -13.24 -10.50
CA SER A 23 -5.34 -12.77 -9.85
C SER A 23 -5.58 -11.43 -9.19
N GLN A 24 -5.51 -11.37 -7.86
CA GLN A 24 -5.80 -10.18 -7.08
C GLN A 24 -4.62 -9.20 -7.09
N PRO A 25 -4.78 -7.98 -7.65
CA PRO A 25 -3.76 -6.95 -7.62
C PRO A 25 -3.75 -6.23 -6.25
N ILE A 26 -2.58 -5.74 -5.82
CA ILE A 26 -2.44 -4.85 -4.64
C ILE A 26 -1.69 -3.58 -5.05
N GLY A 27 -0.36 -3.62 -5.15
CA GLY A 27 0.46 -2.44 -5.44
C GLY A 27 0.26 -1.94 -6.87
N VAL A 28 0.17 -0.62 -7.03
CA VAL A 28 0.16 0.07 -8.32
C VAL A 28 1.14 1.23 -8.26
N SER A 29 2.04 1.34 -9.23
CA SER A 29 2.94 2.47 -9.34
C SER A 29 3.19 2.84 -10.80
N ILE A 30 3.42 4.13 -11.07
CA ILE A 30 3.53 4.68 -12.42
C ILE A 30 4.87 5.41 -12.53
N SER A 31 5.62 5.14 -13.61
CA SER A 31 6.86 5.86 -13.90
C SER A 31 6.63 7.23 -14.54
N SER A 32 7.68 8.03 -14.66
CA SER A 32 7.60 9.37 -15.27
C SER A 32 7.21 9.33 -16.75
N ASP A 33 7.48 8.23 -17.44
CA ASP A 33 7.08 7.97 -18.84
C ASP A 33 5.78 7.15 -18.95
N ASN A 34 5.01 7.05 -17.86
CA ASN A 34 3.70 6.40 -17.78
C ASN A 34 3.72 4.86 -17.96
N ARG A 35 4.83 4.19 -17.67
CA ARG A 35 4.83 2.75 -17.52
C ARG A 35 4.02 2.37 -16.27
N ILE A 36 3.19 1.34 -16.38
CA ILE A 36 2.28 0.91 -15.33
C ILE A 36 2.81 -0.37 -14.71
N PHE A 37 3.10 -0.36 -13.41
CA PHE A 37 3.54 -1.54 -12.66
C PHE A 37 2.46 -1.96 -11.68
N VAL A 38 2.23 -3.28 -11.58
CA VAL A 38 1.23 -3.87 -10.68
C VAL A 38 1.83 -5.06 -9.96
N SER A 39 1.67 -5.10 -8.64
CA SER A 39 2.06 -6.23 -7.81
C SER A 39 0.89 -7.17 -7.53
N PHE A 40 1.23 -8.45 -7.39
CA PHE A 40 0.30 -9.51 -7.06
C PHE A 40 0.88 -10.32 -5.89
N PRO A 41 0.39 -10.15 -4.66
CA PRO A 41 0.74 -11.02 -3.55
C PRO A 41 0.46 -12.47 -3.89
N ARG A 42 1.27 -13.37 -3.33
CA ARG A 42 1.20 -14.79 -3.66
C ARG A 42 -0.09 -15.45 -3.14
N ARG A 43 -1.14 -15.36 -3.94
CA ARG A 43 -2.45 -15.98 -3.72
C ARG A 43 -2.82 -16.85 -4.92
N VAL A 44 -3.60 -17.91 -4.71
CA VAL A 44 -4.04 -18.78 -5.80
C VAL A 44 -5.24 -18.15 -6.52
N PRO A 45 -5.23 -18.08 -7.88
CA PRO A 45 -4.17 -18.49 -8.79
C PRO A 45 -3.01 -17.47 -8.84
N TYR A 46 -1.78 -17.96 -8.77
CA TYR A 46 -0.59 -17.13 -8.85
C TYR A 46 0.12 -17.33 -10.20
N THR A 47 0.40 -16.24 -10.89
CA THR A 47 1.12 -16.27 -12.18
C THR A 47 2.45 -15.50 -12.05
N TYR A 48 2.39 -14.23 -11.65
CA TYR A 48 3.55 -13.37 -11.48
C TYR A 48 3.37 -12.52 -10.22
N GLY A 49 4.48 -12.20 -9.53
CA GLY A 49 4.48 -11.32 -8.38
C GLY A 49 4.54 -9.84 -8.74
N LEU A 50 5.27 -9.53 -9.81
CA LEU A 50 5.42 -8.17 -10.32
C LEU A 50 5.29 -8.15 -11.84
N THR A 51 4.49 -7.24 -12.36
CA THR A 51 4.25 -7.09 -13.79
C THR A 51 4.30 -5.65 -14.24
N GLU A 52 4.72 -5.42 -15.47
CA GLU A 52 4.42 -4.22 -16.24
C GLU A 52 3.17 -4.49 -17.07
N ILE A 53 2.25 -3.52 -17.12
CA ILE A 53 1.03 -3.59 -17.92
C ILE A 53 1.27 -2.90 -19.25
N ILE A 54 1.22 -3.66 -20.33
CA ILE A 54 1.41 -3.15 -21.70
C ILE A 54 0.16 -3.51 -22.51
N ASN A 55 -0.52 -2.53 -23.04
CA ASN A 55 -1.77 -2.70 -23.79
C ASN A 55 -2.85 -3.52 -23.02
N GLY A 56 -2.92 -3.36 -21.70
CA GLY A 56 -3.86 -4.06 -20.83
C GLY A 56 -3.44 -5.47 -20.41
N GLU A 57 -2.30 -5.96 -20.88
CA GLU A 57 -1.78 -7.31 -20.60
C GLU A 57 -0.62 -7.29 -19.60
N ARG A 58 -0.49 -8.38 -18.82
CA ARG A 58 0.58 -8.58 -17.83
C ARG A 58 1.86 -9.10 -18.47
N HIS A 59 2.95 -8.36 -18.31
CA HIS A 59 4.30 -8.79 -18.68
C HIS A 59 5.15 -8.93 -17.41
N PRO A 60 5.81 -10.10 -17.16
CA PRO A 60 6.60 -10.31 -15.95
C PRO A 60 7.77 -9.32 -15.88
N PHE A 61 7.86 -8.57 -14.78
CA PHE A 61 8.88 -7.55 -14.58
C PHE A 61 9.76 -7.86 -13.34
N PRO A 62 11.07 -7.60 -13.34
CA PRO A 62 11.87 -7.13 -14.47
C PRO A 62 12.07 -8.22 -15.53
N ASN A 63 11.83 -9.48 -15.22
CA ASN A 63 11.91 -10.63 -16.13
C ASN A 63 11.16 -11.85 -15.55
N LYS A 64 11.11 -12.95 -16.32
CA LYS A 64 10.47 -14.21 -15.91
C LYS A 64 11.20 -14.92 -14.78
N GLU A 65 12.51 -14.74 -14.66
CA GLU A 65 13.33 -15.40 -13.63
C GLU A 65 12.97 -14.91 -12.23
N TRP A 66 12.86 -13.61 -12.04
CA TRP A 66 12.40 -13.02 -10.78
C TRP A 66 10.97 -13.45 -10.39
N ASN A 67 10.12 -13.74 -11.38
CA ASN A 67 8.74 -14.16 -11.19
C ASN A 67 8.56 -15.70 -11.12
N ALA A 68 9.63 -16.50 -11.24
CA ALA A 68 9.55 -17.96 -11.21
C ALA A 68 9.11 -18.47 -9.83
N VAL A 69 8.13 -19.39 -9.80
CA VAL A 69 7.58 -19.96 -8.56
C VAL A 69 8.63 -20.81 -7.82
N ASP A 70 9.44 -21.55 -8.56
CA ASP A 70 10.45 -22.49 -8.05
C ASP A 70 11.88 -21.92 -8.13
N GLY A 71 12.01 -20.61 -8.20
CA GLY A 71 13.29 -19.92 -8.34
C GLY A 71 14.22 -20.26 -7.18
N GLY A 72 15.03 -21.29 -7.34
CA GLY A 72 16.09 -21.64 -6.41
C GLY A 72 17.06 -20.47 -6.25
N LYS A 73 17.57 -20.24 -5.03
CA LYS A 73 18.73 -19.41 -4.71
C LYS A 73 18.50 -17.91 -4.41
N GLY A 74 17.32 -17.49 -3.96
CA GLY A 74 17.15 -16.14 -3.39
C GLY A 74 17.09 -14.99 -4.41
N HIS A 75 16.91 -15.31 -5.69
CA HIS A 75 16.76 -14.36 -6.80
C HIS A 75 15.35 -14.37 -7.40
N ASN A 76 14.34 -14.72 -6.63
CA ASN A 76 12.94 -14.70 -7.05
C ASN A 76 12.06 -13.96 -6.03
N PHE A 77 10.90 -13.52 -6.49
CA PHE A 77 9.88 -12.96 -5.61
C PHE A 77 9.21 -14.05 -4.77
N VAL A 78 8.94 -13.71 -3.52
CA VAL A 78 8.25 -14.57 -2.56
C VAL A 78 6.78 -14.15 -2.44
N ASN A 79 6.53 -12.87 -2.17
CA ASN A 79 5.20 -12.29 -1.98
C ASN A 79 5.26 -10.77 -2.16
N VAL A 80 5.21 -10.29 -3.39
CA VAL A 80 5.32 -8.86 -3.68
C VAL A 80 4.07 -8.14 -3.14
N GLN A 81 4.27 -7.32 -2.11
CA GLN A 81 3.18 -6.63 -1.41
C GLN A 81 2.96 -5.23 -1.98
N ASP A 82 3.95 -4.35 -1.92
CA ASP A 82 3.83 -2.99 -2.41
C ASP A 82 4.97 -2.64 -3.37
N ILE A 83 4.73 -1.63 -4.19
CA ILE A 83 5.70 -1.10 -5.16
C ILE A 83 5.62 0.42 -5.19
N TYR A 84 6.75 1.07 -5.36
CA TYR A 84 6.84 2.52 -5.40
C TYR A 84 7.87 2.98 -6.43
N VAL A 85 7.46 3.81 -7.37
CA VAL A 85 8.38 4.53 -8.27
C VAL A 85 8.72 5.88 -7.62
N ASP A 86 9.99 6.12 -7.39
CA ASP A 86 10.47 7.36 -6.82
C ASP A 86 10.66 8.47 -7.87
N THR A 87 11.08 9.65 -7.44
CA THR A 87 11.29 10.83 -8.31
C THR A 87 12.47 10.69 -9.27
N LYS A 88 13.27 9.62 -9.15
CA LYS A 88 14.43 9.31 -10.02
C LYS A 88 14.16 8.10 -10.93
N ASP A 89 12.87 7.70 -11.07
CA ASP A 89 12.46 6.51 -11.82
C ASP A 89 13.17 5.22 -11.37
N GLN A 90 13.37 5.09 -10.04
CA GLN A 90 13.71 3.80 -9.46
C GLN A 90 12.42 3.14 -8.97
N LEU A 91 12.19 1.91 -9.38
CA LEU A 91 11.10 1.09 -8.85
C LEU A 91 11.58 0.34 -7.61
N TRP A 92 10.96 0.63 -6.49
CA TRP A 92 11.16 -0.06 -5.23
C TRP A 92 10.10 -1.14 -5.06
N VAL A 93 10.54 -2.36 -4.80
CA VAL A 93 9.66 -3.54 -4.73
C VAL A 93 9.77 -4.16 -3.35
N LEU A 94 8.72 -4.04 -2.56
CA LEU A 94 8.63 -4.68 -1.25
C LEU A 94 8.13 -6.11 -1.43
N ASP A 95 9.05 -7.05 -1.36
CA ASP A 95 8.78 -8.47 -1.40
C ASP A 95 8.69 -8.99 0.04
N SER A 96 7.49 -9.01 0.56
CA SER A 96 7.16 -9.36 1.94
C SER A 96 7.14 -10.89 2.14
N LYS A 97 7.05 -11.34 3.39
CA LYS A 97 6.84 -12.77 3.65
C LYS A 97 5.41 -13.17 3.28
N PRO A 98 5.20 -14.44 2.89
CA PRO A 98 3.84 -14.97 2.77
C PRO A 98 3.10 -14.83 4.10
N ALA A 99 1.80 -14.58 4.01
CA ALA A 99 0.96 -14.56 5.19
C ALA A 99 1.01 -15.90 5.92
N PRO A 100 1.01 -15.93 7.28
CA PRO A 100 1.02 -17.16 8.04
C PRO A 100 -0.10 -18.11 7.65
N SER A 101 0.16 -19.41 7.67
CA SER A 101 -0.87 -20.44 7.49
C SER A 101 -2.04 -20.21 8.45
N GLY A 102 -3.27 -20.19 7.91
CA GLY A 102 -4.48 -19.90 8.68
C GLY A 102 -4.80 -18.42 8.86
N SER A 103 -3.93 -17.50 8.41
CA SER A 103 -4.31 -16.10 8.33
C SER A 103 -5.29 -15.87 7.18
N ILE A 104 -6.06 -14.77 7.29
CA ILE A 104 -7.01 -14.33 6.25
C ILE A 104 -6.33 -14.05 4.89
N PHE A 105 -5.02 -13.85 4.90
CA PHE A 105 -4.20 -13.58 3.72
C PHE A 105 -3.38 -14.80 3.27
N ALA A 106 -3.57 -15.97 3.90
CA ALA A 106 -2.86 -17.19 3.54
C ALA A 106 -3.18 -17.60 2.10
N SER A 107 -2.13 -17.81 1.32
CA SER A 107 -2.24 -18.09 -0.11
C SER A 107 -2.32 -19.58 -0.45
N ASP A 108 -1.82 -20.45 0.42
CA ASP A 108 -1.82 -21.90 0.23
C ASP A 108 -1.48 -22.61 1.55
N ALA A 109 -2.32 -23.58 1.94
CA ALA A 109 -2.10 -24.40 3.14
C ALA A 109 -0.83 -25.28 3.07
N ASN A 110 -0.28 -25.46 1.88
CA ASN A 110 0.88 -26.33 1.63
C ASN A 110 2.20 -25.58 1.39
N GLN A 111 2.23 -24.25 1.50
CA GLN A 111 3.50 -23.53 1.40
C GLN A 111 4.40 -23.90 2.58
N LYS A 112 5.52 -24.58 2.27
CA LYS A 112 6.63 -24.72 3.21
C LYS A 112 6.97 -23.34 3.74
N LYS A 113 7.09 -23.19 5.07
CA LYS A 113 7.60 -21.97 5.71
C LYS A 113 8.82 -21.49 4.95
N GLN A 114 8.64 -20.47 4.13
CA GLN A 114 9.76 -19.74 3.56
C GLN A 114 10.16 -18.71 4.62
N GLU A 115 10.95 -19.17 5.56
CA GLU A 115 11.41 -18.36 6.67
C GLU A 115 12.18 -17.15 6.14
N GLY A 116 11.74 -15.97 6.57
CA GLY A 116 12.59 -14.80 6.66
C GLY A 116 12.98 -14.13 5.36
N GLN A 117 12.20 -14.18 4.29
CA GLN A 117 12.60 -13.57 3.01
C GLN A 117 11.98 -12.21 2.74
N PHE A 118 11.81 -11.37 3.78
CA PHE A 118 11.60 -9.96 3.53
C PHE A 118 12.78 -9.40 2.76
N LYS A 119 12.49 -8.71 1.66
CA LYS A 119 13.48 -7.93 0.94
C LYS A 119 12.82 -6.72 0.26
N LEU A 120 13.60 -5.67 0.13
CA LEU A 120 13.27 -4.51 -0.69
C LEU A 120 14.26 -4.48 -1.85
N LEU A 121 13.73 -4.46 -3.08
CA LEU A 121 14.56 -4.35 -4.28
C LEU A 121 14.51 -2.91 -4.79
N GLN A 122 15.66 -2.44 -5.27
CA GLN A 122 15.77 -1.24 -6.10
C GLN A 122 16.01 -1.68 -7.54
N ILE A 123 15.10 -1.29 -8.45
CA ILE A 123 15.18 -1.59 -9.88
C ILE A 123 15.28 -0.26 -10.64
N ASP A 124 16.30 -0.11 -11.46
CA ASP A 124 16.44 1.03 -12.34
C ASP A 124 15.56 0.84 -13.58
N LEU A 125 14.58 1.72 -13.78
CA LEU A 125 13.65 1.63 -14.89
C LEU A 125 14.26 2.01 -16.24
N LYS A 126 15.45 2.60 -16.25
CA LYS A 126 16.18 2.93 -17.49
C LYS A 126 16.66 1.68 -18.22
N ASP A 127 17.12 0.68 -17.47
CA ASP A 127 17.65 -0.58 -18.01
C ASP A 127 16.95 -1.83 -17.48
N ASN A 128 15.93 -1.67 -16.63
CA ASN A 128 15.14 -2.73 -16.00
C ASN A 128 16.00 -3.70 -15.16
N THR A 129 17.08 -3.23 -14.55
CA THR A 129 17.99 -4.08 -13.77
C THR A 129 17.84 -3.86 -12.28
N VAL A 130 17.93 -4.94 -11.51
CA VAL A 130 18.00 -4.88 -10.04
C VAL A 130 19.36 -4.34 -9.65
N LYS A 131 19.39 -3.16 -9.03
CA LYS A 131 20.63 -2.49 -8.58
C LYS A 131 21.01 -2.89 -7.17
N ARG A 132 20.02 -3.08 -6.27
CA ARG A 132 20.27 -3.42 -4.88
C ARG A 132 19.14 -4.24 -4.28
N VAL A 133 19.48 -5.09 -3.32
CA VAL A 133 18.54 -5.91 -2.54
C VAL A 133 18.85 -5.72 -1.05
N TYR A 134 17.89 -5.22 -0.29
CA TYR A 134 17.97 -5.07 1.16
C TYR A 134 17.23 -6.24 1.81
N LYS A 135 17.86 -6.93 2.74
CA LYS A 135 17.34 -8.18 3.34
C LYS A 135 16.74 -7.99 4.73
N PHE A 136 16.77 -6.78 5.28
CA PHE A 136 16.28 -6.47 6.64
C PHE A 136 16.83 -7.44 7.70
N GLU A 137 18.14 -7.56 7.77
CA GLU A 137 18.80 -8.59 8.62
C GLU A 137 18.61 -8.35 10.12
N ASP A 138 18.40 -7.09 10.52
CA ASP A 138 18.16 -6.64 11.89
C ASP A 138 16.68 -6.52 12.28
N LEU A 139 15.74 -6.80 11.34
CA LEU A 139 14.31 -6.75 11.60
C LEU A 139 13.81 -8.05 12.23
N ASP A 140 12.97 -7.95 13.28
CA ASP A 140 12.22 -9.08 13.83
C ASP A 140 11.16 -9.57 12.83
N LYS A 141 11.53 -10.48 11.96
CA LYS A 141 10.70 -10.97 10.85
C LYS A 141 9.51 -11.80 11.29
N ASP A 142 9.53 -12.35 12.51
CA ASP A 142 8.41 -13.12 13.04
C ASP A 142 7.25 -12.19 13.43
N LYS A 143 7.57 -11.02 13.98
CA LYS A 143 6.59 -10.02 14.41
C LYS A 143 6.22 -9.03 13.30
N SER A 144 7.13 -8.79 12.37
CA SER A 144 6.94 -7.82 11.29
C SER A 144 5.96 -8.30 10.23
N GLY A 145 5.21 -7.39 9.67
CA GLY A 145 4.32 -7.58 8.54
C GLY A 145 4.37 -6.37 7.61
N LEU A 146 5.59 -6.06 7.08
CA LEU A 146 5.80 -4.90 6.20
C LEU A 146 4.76 -4.86 5.08
N ASN A 147 4.13 -3.68 4.89
CA ASN A 147 3.02 -3.50 3.98
C ASN A 147 3.30 -2.49 2.86
N ASP A 148 3.52 -1.22 3.15
CA ASP A 148 3.80 -0.17 2.17
C ASP A 148 5.23 0.34 2.29
N VAL A 149 5.79 0.88 1.19
CA VAL A 149 7.11 1.50 1.14
C VAL A 149 7.07 2.85 0.45
N ARG A 150 7.77 3.84 1.02
CA ARG A 150 8.05 5.15 0.38
C ARG A 150 9.52 5.49 0.57
N VAL A 151 10.15 6.07 -0.44
CA VAL A 151 11.60 6.27 -0.45
C VAL A 151 11.94 7.74 -0.64
N ASP A 152 12.69 8.26 0.31
CA ASP A 152 13.32 9.58 0.29
C ASP A 152 14.76 9.43 -0.18
N THR A 153 14.95 9.59 -1.48
CA THR A 153 16.27 9.44 -2.10
C THR A 153 17.25 10.58 -1.76
N ASP A 154 16.73 11.70 -1.23
CA ASP A 154 17.58 12.84 -0.84
C ASP A 154 18.23 12.60 0.53
N LYS A 155 17.48 11.95 1.44
CA LYS A 155 18.01 11.54 2.75
C LYS A 155 18.61 10.14 2.75
N GLY A 156 18.45 9.36 1.67
CA GLY A 156 18.88 7.98 1.63
C GLY A 156 18.08 7.08 2.60
N LEU A 157 16.79 7.34 2.80
CA LEU A 157 15.93 6.61 3.73
C LEU A 157 14.72 6.02 3.01
N ALA A 158 14.31 4.82 3.43
CA ALA A 158 13.00 4.29 3.09
C ALA A 158 12.13 4.19 4.34
N TYR A 159 10.86 4.58 4.20
CA TYR A 159 9.83 4.48 5.23
C TYR A 159 8.90 3.33 4.87
N LEU A 160 8.69 2.40 5.81
CA LEU A 160 7.82 1.25 5.61
C LEU A 160 6.79 1.19 6.74
N SER A 161 5.53 0.97 6.37
CA SER A 161 4.52 0.65 7.38
C SER A 161 4.63 -0.82 7.80
N ASP A 162 4.49 -1.04 9.10
CA ASP A 162 4.51 -2.39 9.68
C ASP A 162 3.25 -2.61 10.54
N PRO A 163 2.14 -3.07 9.95
CA PRO A 163 0.94 -3.40 10.70
C PRO A 163 1.16 -4.49 11.76
N GLY A 164 2.11 -5.40 11.54
CA GLY A 164 2.42 -6.47 12.49
C GLY A 164 2.99 -5.95 13.81
N GLN A 165 3.82 -4.93 13.75
CA GLN A 165 4.42 -4.28 14.91
C GLN A 165 3.75 -2.96 15.29
N ALA A 166 2.69 -2.55 14.59
CA ALA A 166 2.04 -1.25 14.72
C ALA A 166 3.06 -0.10 14.75
N ALA A 167 3.93 -0.03 13.73
CA ALA A 167 5.08 0.88 13.71
C ALA A 167 5.40 1.38 12.30
N ILE A 168 6.22 2.43 12.23
CA ILE A 168 6.95 2.79 11.01
C ILE A 168 8.38 2.25 11.14
N ILE A 169 8.84 1.54 10.11
CA ILE A 169 10.21 1.08 9.98
C ILE A 169 10.95 2.03 9.04
N ILE A 170 12.08 2.53 9.48
CA ILE A 170 12.99 3.37 8.67
C ILE A 170 14.17 2.50 8.28
N LEU A 171 14.39 2.34 6.98
CA LEU A 171 15.56 1.66 6.42
C LEU A 171 16.56 2.71 5.94
N ASP A 172 17.77 2.64 6.44
CA ASP A 172 18.90 3.40 5.93
C ASP A 172 19.42 2.72 4.65
N LEU A 173 19.36 3.44 3.53
CA LEU A 173 19.71 2.89 2.22
C LEU A 173 21.22 2.77 2.01
N GLU A 174 22.05 3.42 2.80
CA GLU A 174 23.51 3.26 2.73
C GLU A 174 23.94 2.01 3.47
N THR A 175 23.53 1.86 4.73
CA THR A 175 23.97 0.77 5.61
C THR A 175 23.13 -0.49 5.50
N GLY A 176 21.85 -0.38 5.14
CA GLY A 176 20.88 -1.48 5.15
C GLY A 176 20.27 -1.75 6.54
N ASN A 177 20.60 -0.96 7.55
CA ASN A 177 20.08 -1.11 8.90
C ASN A 177 18.67 -0.51 9.03
N THR A 178 17.89 -1.07 9.95
CA THR A 178 16.52 -0.59 10.22
C THR A 178 16.40 0.06 11.59
N ARG A 179 15.45 0.98 11.70
CA ARG A 179 15.04 1.59 12.96
C ARG A 179 13.51 1.60 13.05
N LYS A 180 12.98 1.12 14.16
CA LYS A 180 11.55 1.13 14.46
C LYS A 180 11.19 2.39 15.23
N VAL A 181 10.18 3.14 14.75
CA VAL A 181 9.68 4.37 15.35
C VAL A 181 8.15 4.41 15.37
N LEU A 182 7.58 5.31 16.15
CA LEU A 182 6.13 5.49 16.31
C LEU A 182 5.44 4.15 16.59
N SER A 183 5.99 3.37 17.55
CA SER A 183 5.57 2.00 17.79
C SER A 183 4.48 1.91 18.85
N ASN A 184 3.42 1.12 18.58
CA ASN A 184 2.35 0.80 19.51
C ASN A 184 1.73 2.01 20.22
N ASN A 185 1.38 3.05 19.47
CA ASN A 185 0.79 4.28 19.99
C ASN A 185 -0.54 4.60 19.30
N ARG A 186 -1.22 5.65 19.77
CA ARG A 186 -2.54 6.06 19.27
C ARG A 186 -2.60 6.37 17.77
N PHE A 187 -1.46 6.66 17.13
CA PHE A 187 -1.39 7.02 15.71
C PHE A 187 -1.14 5.82 14.80
N THR A 188 -0.64 4.70 15.37
CA THR A 188 -0.28 3.50 14.62
C THR A 188 -1.13 2.29 14.96
N LEU A 189 -1.82 2.29 16.11
CA LEU A 189 -2.72 1.21 16.52
C LEU A 189 -4.12 1.37 15.90
N ALA A 190 -4.69 0.26 15.44
CA ALA A 190 -6.09 0.16 15.04
C ALA A 190 -7.02 0.43 16.23
N LYS A 191 -8.00 1.32 16.08
CA LYS A 191 -9.04 1.56 17.09
C LYS A 191 -9.96 0.35 17.21
N SER A 192 -10.25 -0.06 18.45
CA SER A 192 -11.04 -1.26 18.71
C SER A 192 -12.54 -1.09 18.49
N ASP A 193 -13.01 0.15 18.54
CA ASP A 193 -14.41 0.56 18.35
C ASP A 193 -14.77 0.81 16.88
N ILE A 194 -13.79 0.82 15.97
CA ILE A 194 -14.01 0.96 14.53
C ILE A 194 -14.07 -0.41 13.87
N VAL A 195 -15.27 -0.83 13.50
CA VAL A 195 -15.53 -2.06 12.73
C VAL A 195 -15.93 -1.68 11.31
N LEU A 196 -15.22 -2.23 10.33
CA LEU A 196 -15.55 -2.02 8.91
C LEU A 196 -16.87 -2.73 8.59
N ALA A 197 -17.81 -2.01 7.97
CA ALA A 197 -19.08 -2.54 7.53
C ALA A 197 -19.39 -2.09 6.10
N TYR A 198 -19.85 -3.04 5.28
CA TYR A 198 -20.22 -2.82 3.88
C TYR A 198 -21.67 -3.26 3.69
N ASN A 199 -22.54 -2.34 3.25
CA ASN A 199 -23.97 -2.62 3.08
C ASN A 199 -24.62 -3.26 4.33
N ASN A 200 -24.31 -2.73 5.52
CA ASN A 200 -24.75 -3.22 6.83
C ASN A 200 -24.23 -4.62 7.22
N HIS A 201 -23.23 -5.14 6.50
CA HIS A 201 -22.52 -6.37 6.86
C HIS A 201 -21.15 -6.02 7.45
N GLU A 202 -20.95 -6.32 8.74
CA GLU A 202 -19.68 -6.13 9.41
C GLU A 202 -18.64 -7.16 8.91
N MET A 203 -17.44 -6.70 8.70
CA MET A 203 -16.32 -7.53 8.28
C MET A 203 -15.75 -8.29 9.47
N ARG A 204 -16.36 -9.45 9.75
CA ARG A 204 -15.96 -10.35 10.85
C ARG A 204 -15.61 -11.74 10.32
N ASP A 205 -14.60 -12.37 10.95
CA ASP A 205 -14.25 -13.75 10.67
C ASP A 205 -15.30 -14.75 11.25
N LYS A 206 -15.07 -16.05 11.00
CA LYS A 206 -15.94 -17.12 11.49
C LYS A 206 -16.06 -17.19 13.02
N ASP A 207 -15.10 -16.64 13.75
CA ASP A 207 -15.04 -16.61 15.20
C ASP A 207 -15.61 -15.30 15.78
N GLY A 208 -16.13 -14.41 14.90
CA GLY A 208 -16.73 -13.12 15.24
C GLY A 208 -15.72 -11.99 15.42
N ASN A 209 -14.42 -12.23 15.21
CA ASN A 209 -13.41 -11.19 15.33
C ASN A 209 -13.51 -10.20 14.16
N PRO A 210 -13.54 -8.88 14.42
CA PRO A 210 -13.57 -7.90 13.37
C PRO A 210 -12.23 -7.81 12.64
N PHE A 211 -12.29 -7.45 11.35
CA PHE A 211 -11.07 -7.06 10.62
C PHE A 211 -10.37 -5.92 11.35
N LYS A 212 -9.07 -6.05 11.54
CA LYS A 212 -8.20 -5.00 12.11
C LYS A 212 -6.88 -4.92 11.36
N SER A 213 -6.47 -3.70 11.07
CA SER A 213 -5.13 -3.40 10.56
C SER A 213 -4.60 -2.13 11.22
N ASN A 214 -3.49 -2.27 11.91
CA ASN A 214 -2.69 -1.16 12.41
C ASN A 214 -2.19 -0.30 11.24
N VAL A 215 -1.23 0.60 11.48
CA VAL A 215 -0.67 1.48 10.44
C VAL A 215 -0.41 0.70 9.15
N ASN A 216 -1.01 1.18 8.05
CA ASN A 216 -1.05 0.45 6.77
C ASN A 216 -0.67 1.39 5.62
N GLY A 217 -1.58 2.22 5.12
CA GLY A 217 -1.31 3.17 4.05
C GLY A 217 -0.35 4.27 4.48
N ILE A 218 0.65 4.56 3.64
CA ILE A 218 1.58 5.69 3.82
C ILE A 218 1.77 6.46 2.51
N ALA A 219 2.03 7.76 2.59
CA ALA A 219 2.43 8.59 1.46
C ALA A 219 3.57 9.52 1.86
N LEU A 220 4.54 9.69 0.97
CA LEU A 220 5.60 10.68 1.08
C LEU A 220 5.31 11.81 0.10
N THR A 221 5.33 13.07 0.56
CA THR A 221 5.20 14.23 -0.32
C THR A 221 6.35 14.30 -1.32
N LYS A 222 6.11 14.88 -2.50
CA LYS A 222 7.11 14.90 -3.58
C LYS A 222 8.32 15.77 -3.28
N ASP A 223 8.21 16.70 -2.32
CA ASP A 223 9.30 17.48 -1.75
C ASP A 223 10.02 16.74 -0.60
N ASN A 224 9.67 15.50 -0.34
CA ASN A 224 10.19 14.65 0.74
C ASN A 224 10.03 15.26 2.15
N LYS A 225 9.14 16.24 2.33
CA LYS A 225 8.99 16.94 3.60
C LYS A 225 8.12 16.20 4.60
N TRP A 226 7.01 15.60 4.14
CA TRP A 226 6.02 14.99 5.01
C TRP A 226 5.80 13.52 4.69
N LEU A 227 5.81 12.67 5.73
CA LEU A 227 5.26 11.32 5.69
C LEU A 227 3.85 11.35 6.28
N TYR A 228 2.86 10.99 5.47
CA TYR A 228 1.47 10.75 5.89
C TYR A 228 1.27 9.27 6.16
N PHE A 229 0.47 8.94 7.18
CA PHE A 229 0.22 7.55 7.56
C PHE A 229 -1.05 7.41 8.37
N LYS A 230 -1.66 6.23 8.36
CA LYS A 230 -2.77 5.88 9.25
C LYS A 230 -3.01 4.38 9.34
N PRO A 231 -3.62 3.86 10.46
CA PRO A 231 -4.26 2.55 10.52
C PRO A 231 -5.48 2.49 9.59
N ILE A 232 -5.85 1.29 9.09
CA ILE A 232 -7.13 1.14 8.38
C ILE A 232 -8.29 1.43 9.34
N ASN A 233 -8.28 0.83 10.54
CA ASN A 233 -9.30 1.07 11.57
C ASN A 233 -9.00 2.37 12.34
N GLU A 234 -8.95 3.48 11.62
CA GLU A 234 -8.84 4.85 12.10
C GLU A 234 -9.54 5.76 11.11
N LEU A 235 -10.19 6.82 11.56
CA LEU A 235 -10.85 7.79 10.69
C LEU A 235 -9.93 8.97 10.33
N HIS A 236 -9.02 9.32 11.23
CA HIS A 236 -8.10 10.44 11.06
C HIS A 236 -6.85 10.05 10.29
N LEU A 237 -6.34 10.97 9.50
CA LEU A 237 -5.04 10.89 8.83
C LEU A 237 -3.99 11.62 9.67
N PHE A 238 -2.80 11.05 9.78
CA PHE A 238 -1.69 11.65 10.51
C PHE A 238 -0.52 11.96 9.57
N ARG A 239 0.32 12.93 9.96
CA ARG A 239 1.58 13.19 9.27
C ARG A 239 2.69 13.57 10.25
N VAL A 240 3.92 13.43 9.80
CA VAL A 240 5.11 13.87 10.52
C VAL A 240 6.16 14.37 9.53
N GLU A 241 6.90 15.44 9.88
CA GLU A 241 8.00 15.88 9.02
C GLU A 241 9.13 14.83 9.01
N THR A 242 9.61 14.50 7.83
CA THR A 242 10.65 13.49 7.63
C THR A 242 11.99 13.85 8.28
N LYS A 243 12.24 15.15 8.54
CA LYS A 243 13.42 15.58 9.30
C LYS A 243 13.45 15.01 10.72
N PHE A 244 12.26 14.88 11.37
CA PHE A 244 12.17 14.30 12.71
C PHE A 244 12.32 12.77 12.66
N LEU A 245 11.84 12.14 11.58
CA LEU A 245 12.06 10.71 11.36
C LEU A 245 13.53 10.39 11.08
N ALA A 246 14.27 11.30 10.45
CA ALA A 246 15.69 11.14 10.19
C ALA A 246 16.57 11.39 11.44
N ASP A 247 16.08 12.17 12.40
CA ASP A 247 16.81 12.51 13.61
C ASP A 247 16.86 11.32 14.58
N THR A 248 18.02 10.73 14.74
CA THR A 248 18.24 9.58 15.63
C THR A 248 18.43 9.96 17.09
N THR A 249 18.48 11.26 17.41
CA THR A 249 18.67 11.77 18.78
C THR A 249 17.35 11.99 19.52
N LEU A 250 16.24 12.09 18.79
CA LEU A 250 14.92 12.25 19.38
C LEU A 250 14.48 10.96 20.09
N SER A 251 14.00 11.13 21.31
CA SER A 251 13.27 10.06 22.01
C SER A 251 11.93 9.77 21.31
N GLU A 252 11.36 8.60 21.58
CA GLU A 252 10.02 8.23 21.05
C GLU A 252 8.95 9.25 21.48
N GLU A 253 8.99 9.75 22.72
CA GLU A 253 8.04 10.74 23.23
C GLU A 253 8.16 12.07 22.48
N GLU A 254 9.38 12.55 22.24
CA GLU A 254 9.64 13.76 21.47
C GLU A 254 9.15 13.60 20.03
N LEU A 255 9.41 12.45 19.41
CA LEU A 255 8.94 12.15 18.06
C LEU A 255 7.40 12.10 17.99
N LEU A 256 6.74 11.46 18.94
CA LEU A 256 5.27 11.42 19.04
C LEU A 256 4.67 12.83 19.13
N SER A 257 5.35 13.77 19.81
CA SER A 257 4.91 15.18 19.91
C SER A 257 4.97 15.94 18.57
N LYS A 258 5.66 15.39 17.55
CA LYS A 258 5.78 15.99 16.21
C LYS A 258 4.74 15.45 15.22
N VAL A 259 3.95 14.46 15.62
CA VAL A 259 2.86 13.95 14.78
C VAL A 259 1.70 14.92 14.78
N GLU A 260 1.26 15.30 13.58
CA GLU A 260 0.11 16.18 13.36
C GLU A 260 -1.11 15.36 12.93
N ASP A 261 -2.26 15.72 13.45
CA ASP A 261 -3.57 15.20 13.05
C ASP A 261 -4.13 16.07 11.91
N MET A 262 -4.44 15.42 10.77
CA MET A 262 -4.92 16.07 9.55
C MET A 262 -6.44 15.94 9.40
N GLU A 263 -7.15 15.73 10.48
CA GLU A 263 -8.60 15.59 10.54
C GLU A 263 -9.14 14.27 9.94
N GLU A 264 -10.47 14.17 9.94
CA GLU A 264 -11.17 12.97 9.52
C GLU A 264 -11.23 12.84 8.00
N VAL A 265 -10.73 11.72 7.46
CA VAL A 265 -10.76 11.36 6.03
C VAL A 265 -11.61 10.10 5.76
N GLY A 266 -11.94 9.33 6.80
CA GLY A 266 -12.65 8.06 6.74
C GLY A 266 -11.74 6.83 6.69
N ILE A 267 -12.33 5.67 6.44
CA ILE A 267 -11.60 4.40 6.28
C ILE A 267 -10.86 4.41 4.95
N THR A 268 -9.51 4.39 5.02
CA THR A 268 -8.64 4.44 3.84
C THR A 268 -7.65 3.28 3.81
N HIS A 269 -7.24 2.89 2.61
CA HIS A 269 -6.27 1.82 2.37
C HIS A 269 -4.97 2.39 1.78
N GLY A 270 -4.99 2.84 0.53
CA GLY A 270 -3.83 3.42 -0.14
C GLY A 270 -3.75 4.94 -0.05
N LEU A 271 -2.53 5.45 -0.08
CA LEU A 271 -2.20 6.87 -0.07
C LEU A 271 -1.13 7.17 -1.11
N VAL A 272 -1.28 8.27 -1.87
CA VAL A 272 -0.23 8.79 -2.76
C VAL A 272 -0.25 10.32 -2.79
N ALA A 273 0.92 10.94 -2.90
CA ALA A 273 1.07 12.38 -3.08
C ALA A 273 1.30 12.77 -4.54
N ASP A 274 0.68 13.86 -5.01
CA ASP A 274 1.02 14.49 -6.29
C ASP A 274 2.15 15.53 -6.14
N LYS A 275 2.49 16.19 -7.24
CA LYS A 275 3.57 17.19 -7.28
C LYS A 275 3.22 18.49 -6.53
N GLU A 276 1.94 18.76 -6.32
CA GLU A 276 1.44 19.86 -5.50
C GLU A 276 1.30 19.48 -4.02
N ASN A 277 1.73 18.25 -3.63
CA ASN A 277 1.61 17.68 -2.30
C ASN A 277 0.16 17.46 -1.82
N ASN A 278 -0.83 17.40 -2.74
CA ASN A 278 -2.12 16.84 -2.39
C ASN A 278 -1.98 15.34 -2.11
N ILE A 279 -2.77 14.84 -1.15
CA ILE A 279 -2.82 13.41 -0.83
C ILE A 279 -4.09 12.80 -1.39
N TYR A 280 -3.95 11.84 -2.29
CA TYR A 280 -5.07 11.02 -2.76
C TYR A 280 -5.22 9.80 -1.85
N LEU A 281 -6.47 9.47 -1.56
CA LEU A 281 -6.87 8.46 -0.58
C LEU A 281 -7.91 7.54 -1.21
N THR A 282 -7.69 6.24 -1.16
CA THR A 282 -8.71 5.25 -1.51
C THR A 282 -9.58 4.94 -0.30
N THR A 283 -10.91 5.08 -0.46
CA THR A 283 -11.87 4.85 0.63
C THR A 283 -12.90 3.81 0.23
N SER A 284 -12.95 2.70 0.99
CA SER A 284 -13.74 1.53 0.59
C SER A 284 -15.19 1.57 1.06
N ILE A 285 -15.49 2.19 2.21
CA ILE A 285 -16.83 2.20 2.79
C ILE A 285 -17.81 3.00 1.93
N ASP A 286 -17.34 4.08 1.33
CA ASP A 286 -18.12 4.96 0.45
C ASP A 286 -17.79 4.80 -1.04
N TYR A 287 -17.00 3.76 -1.39
CA TYR A 287 -16.65 3.44 -2.78
C TYR A 287 -16.07 4.63 -3.53
N SER A 288 -15.11 5.34 -2.92
CA SER A 288 -14.59 6.57 -3.50
C SER A 288 -13.05 6.67 -3.48
N VAL A 289 -12.55 7.59 -4.30
CA VAL A 289 -11.21 8.15 -4.17
C VAL A 289 -11.35 9.62 -3.82
N LYS A 290 -10.64 10.05 -2.78
CA LYS A 290 -10.65 11.43 -2.29
C LYS A 290 -9.29 12.08 -2.48
N ARG A 291 -9.27 13.41 -2.43
CA ARG A 291 -8.07 14.25 -2.40
C ARG A 291 -8.12 15.16 -1.19
N LEU A 292 -7.06 15.12 -0.38
CA LEU A 292 -6.82 16.09 0.68
C LEU A 292 -5.77 17.08 0.20
N THR A 293 -6.11 18.39 0.18
CA THR A 293 -5.14 19.43 -0.17
C THR A 293 -4.21 19.74 0.99
N PRO A 294 -3.05 20.39 0.77
CA PRO A 294 -2.15 20.83 1.85
C PRO A 294 -2.82 21.73 2.88
N GLU A 295 -3.86 22.48 2.49
CA GLU A 295 -4.66 23.36 3.34
C GLU A 295 -5.74 22.63 4.15
N GLY A 296 -5.86 21.29 3.98
CA GLY A 296 -6.82 20.46 4.71
C GLY A 296 -8.20 20.34 4.05
N LYS A 297 -8.38 20.75 2.78
CA LYS A 297 -9.65 20.58 2.08
C LYS A 297 -9.77 19.16 1.55
N LEU A 298 -10.82 18.43 1.96
CA LEU A 298 -11.13 17.08 1.47
C LEU A 298 -12.17 17.14 0.35
N GLU A 299 -11.88 16.49 -0.79
CA GLU A 299 -12.73 16.47 -1.98
C GLU A 299 -12.91 15.04 -2.49
N ILE A 300 -14.11 14.68 -2.98
CA ILE A 300 -14.34 13.43 -3.70
C ILE A 300 -13.94 13.63 -5.15
N ILE A 301 -13.00 12.81 -5.64
CA ILE A 301 -12.55 12.80 -7.04
C ILE A 301 -13.42 11.89 -7.89
N VAL A 302 -13.71 10.70 -7.40
CA VAL A 302 -14.62 9.74 -8.04
C VAL A 302 -15.32 8.91 -6.96
N GLN A 303 -16.60 8.61 -7.20
CA GLN A 303 -17.38 7.68 -6.40
C GLN A 303 -18.11 6.74 -7.36
N ASP A 304 -17.85 5.43 -7.25
CA ASP A 304 -18.38 4.45 -8.18
C ASP A 304 -18.52 3.09 -7.46
N PRO A 305 -19.64 2.37 -7.59
CA PRO A 305 -19.87 1.07 -6.93
C PRO A 305 -18.87 -0.02 -7.35
N ARG A 306 -18.12 0.15 -8.45
CA ARG A 306 -17.03 -0.74 -8.85
C ARG A 306 -15.79 -0.62 -7.96
N LEU A 307 -15.68 0.44 -7.16
CA LEU A 307 -14.54 0.66 -6.26
C LEU A 307 -14.65 -0.22 -5.01
N LEU A 308 -14.57 -1.53 -5.22
CA LEU A 308 -14.66 -2.55 -4.19
C LEU A 308 -13.27 -2.75 -3.55
N TRP A 309 -13.05 -2.16 -2.39
CA TRP A 309 -11.75 -2.10 -1.74
C TRP A 309 -10.65 -1.53 -2.65
N PRO A 310 -10.82 -0.26 -3.08
CA PRO A 310 -9.73 0.40 -3.80
C PRO A 310 -8.52 0.48 -2.86
N ASP A 311 -7.35 0.09 -3.36
CA ASP A 311 -6.15 -0.10 -2.55
C ASP A 311 -5.03 0.85 -3.00
N SER A 312 -3.92 0.34 -3.46
CA SER A 312 -2.74 1.11 -3.85
C SER A 312 -2.99 2.04 -5.05
N LEU A 313 -2.27 3.17 -5.07
CA LEU A 313 -2.42 4.20 -6.10
C LEU A 313 -1.06 4.61 -6.69
N GLY A 314 -1.10 5.02 -7.98
CA GLY A 314 0.00 5.69 -8.68
C GLY A 314 -0.51 6.85 -9.52
N ILE A 315 0.29 7.90 -9.68
CA ILE A 315 -0.05 9.07 -10.50
C ILE A 315 0.85 9.12 -11.70
N GLY A 316 0.26 9.14 -12.90
CA GLY A 316 0.97 9.31 -14.17
C GLY A 316 1.22 10.78 -14.53
N SER A 317 2.25 11.02 -15.35
CA SER A 317 2.51 12.33 -15.96
C SER A 317 1.44 12.71 -16.97
N ASP A 318 0.63 11.74 -17.43
CA ASP A 318 -0.56 11.92 -18.28
C ASP A 318 -1.75 12.54 -17.53
N GLY A 319 -1.60 12.77 -16.21
CA GLY A 319 -2.62 13.40 -15.35
C GLY A 319 -3.72 12.45 -14.91
N TYR A 320 -3.48 11.13 -15.00
CA TYR A 320 -4.37 10.13 -14.44
C TYR A 320 -3.86 9.58 -13.11
N LEU A 321 -4.80 9.31 -12.21
CA LEU A 321 -4.60 8.52 -11.03
C LEU A 321 -5.01 7.08 -11.34
N TYR A 322 -4.11 6.14 -11.11
CA TYR A 322 -4.29 4.70 -11.31
C TYR A 322 -4.41 4.02 -9.96
N PHE A 323 -5.28 3.02 -9.84
CA PHE A 323 -5.44 2.28 -8.58
C PHE A 323 -6.00 0.88 -8.78
N SER A 324 -5.65 -0.03 -7.89
CA SER A 324 -6.16 -1.39 -7.81
C SER A 324 -7.45 -1.46 -7.01
N CYS A 325 -8.29 -2.48 -7.28
CA CYS A 325 -9.43 -2.85 -6.46
C CYS A 325 -9.27 -4.31 -6.01
N ALA A 326 -9.00 -4.49 -4.70
CA ALA A 326 -8.65 -5.80 -4.14
C ALA A 326 -9.84 -6.62 -3.64
N GLN A 327 -11.03 -6.04 -3.52
CA GLN A 327 -12.29 -6.68 -3.13
C GLN A 327 -12.19 -7.50 -1.81
N MET A 328 -11.36 -7.05 -0.86
CA MET A 328 -11.03 -7.79 0.36
C MET A 328 -12.26 -8.15 1.20
N GLN A 329 -13.28 -7.26 1.24
CA GLN A 329 -14.53 -7.46 1.98
C GLN A 329 -15.40 -8.59 1.42
N LEU A 330 -15.15 -9.01 0.17
CA LEU A 330 -15.92 -10.05 -0.52
C LEU A 330 -15.29 -11.45 -0.42
N LEU A 331 -14.12 -11.55 0.24
CA LEU A 331 -13.43 -12.83 0.41
C LEU A 331 -14.18 -13.77 1.37
N PRO A 332 -14.05 -15.10 1.19
CA PRO A 332 -14.79 -16.11 1.94
C PRO A 332 -14.70 -15.99 3.47
N GLN A 333 -13.54 -15.61 4.00
CA GLN A 333 -13.33 -15.51 5.45
C GLN A 333 -14.23 -14.48 6.15
N TRP A 334 -14.71 -13.47 5.41
CA TRP A 334 -15.62 -12.43 5.90
C TRP A 334 -17.09 -12.70 5.58
N ASN A 335 -17.37 -13.76 4.82
CA ASN A 335 -18.69 -14.08 4.28
C ASN A 335 -19.12 -15.51 4.60
N ASN A 336 -18.79 -16.02 5.80
CA ASN A 336 -19.14 -17.37 6.25
C ASN A 336 -18.70 -18.46 5.26
N GLY A 337 -17.51 -18.32 4.67
CA GLY A 337 -16.94 -19.25 3.70
C GLY A 337 -17.47 -19.10 2.27
N LYS A 338 -18.35 -18.14 1.99
CA LYS A 338 -18.87 -17.90 0.63
C LYS A 338 -17.98 -16.96 -0.15
N GLU A 339 -17.59 -17.36 -1.34
CA GLU A 339 -16.92 -16.50 -2.32
C GLU A 339 -17.93 -15.50 -2.91
N LEU A 340 -17.73 -14.21 -2.65
CA LEU A 340 -18.55 -13.13 -3.19
C LEU A 340 -17.79 -12.21 -4.14
N VAL A 341 -16.51 -12.51 -4.40
CA VAL A 341 -15.65 -11.72 -5.30
C VAL A 341 -16.26 -11.64 -6.70
N GLN A 342 -16.25 -10.44 -7.25
CA GLN A 342 -16.75 -10.14 -8.60
C GLN A 342 -15.58 -10.14 -9.58
N TYR A 343 -15.45 -11.19 -10.36
CA TYR A 343 -14.39 -11.33 -11.36
C TYR A 343 -14.75 -10.62 -12.67
N PRO A 344 -13.74 -10.08 -13.42
CA PRO A 344 -12.32 -10.09 -13.11
C PRO A 344 -11.92 -9.07 -12.05
N PHE A 345 -10.76 -9.26 -11.42
CA PHE A 345 -10.07 -8.17 -10.73
C PHE A 345 -9.56 -7.15 -11.75
N GLU A 346 -9.56 -5.87 -11.38
CA GLU A 346 -9.23 -4.79 -12.31
C GLU A 346 -8.34 -3.72 -11.65
N VAL A 347 -7.56 -3.05 -12.48
CA VAL A 347 -6.95 -1.76 -12.21
C VAL A 347 -7.72 -0.70 -13.00
N TYR A 348 -8.07 0.37 -12.33
CA TYR A 348 -8.79 1.52 -12.88
C TYR A 348 -7.90 2.75 -12.94
N ARG A 349 -8.37 3.74 -13.71
CA ARG A 349 -7.82 5.10 -13.69
C ARG A 349 -8.90 6.15 -13.76
N VAL A 350 -8.58 7.33 -13.26
CA VAL A 350 -9.45 8.52 -13.33
C VAL A 350 -8.61 9.75 -13.61
N LYS A 351 -9.10 10.68 -14.43
CA LYS A 351 -8.42 11.95 -14.72
C LYS A 351 -8.49 12.87 -13.50
N VAL A 352 -7.33 13.38 -13.03
CA VAL A 352 -7.23 14.22 -11.82
C VAL A 352 -6.49 15.53 -12.05
N LEU A 353 -5.71 15.65 -13.13
CA LEU A 353 -4.95 16.84 -13.51
C LEU A 353 -5.33 17.32 -14.91
#